data_b4122513ca766e87d10e3d7c98f2e067
#
_entry.id   b4122513ca766e87d10e3d7c98f2e067
#
_cell.length_a   1.000
_cell.length_b   1.000
_cell.length_c   1.000
_cell.angle_alpha   90.00
_cell.angle_beta   90.00
_cell.angle_gamma   90.00
#
_symmetry.space_group_name_H-M   'P 1'
#
loop_
_entity.id
_entity.type
_entity.pdbx_description
1 polymer ?
#
loop_
_entity_poly.entity_id
_entity_poly.type
_entity_poly.pdbx_seq_one_letter_code
_entity_poly.pdbx_strand_id
1 'polypeptide(L)'
;MKKNSLINYLDKGDSYDEFYGDSLTVRKHAQKALNYLSPLSLEDLQDINLATVSAIQSMGITFRVYQDESNANVNRTWPLDFIPRLIKKEEWKLVEKGLIQRVKALNLFIEDCYNKKKFLNEFNIDESLVLNTSAYKAYCKNIKLKHGVWSHICGSDLIKGEEGDFYVLEDNLRVPSGVSYMLENRMVMKRVLPDLFNKYGVNPVDDYPSKLYETLASVSFSKSKHPEIVLLTPGIYNSAYFEHSYLAQQMGIDLVEGSDLEVGKDSYVYKKTIEGLKRVDVIYRRIDDDFLDPDVGNPDSTIGVRGLLKSWSQKKVAIINAPGCGIADDKAVYAYVPKMIDFYLKEKPILKNICLLYTSPSPRDSSK
;
A
#
# COMPACT_ATOMS: atom_id res chain seq x y z
N MET A 1 10.78 -39.25 -23.89
CA MET A 1 10.47 -37.85 -24.17
C MET A 1 9.71 -37.28 -22.96
N LYS A 2 10.34 -36.43 -22.18
CA LYS A 2 9.64 -35.71 -21.08
C LYS A 2 8.55 -34.85 -21.72
N LYS A 3 7.28 -35.10 -21.40
CA LYS A 3 6.15 -34.24 -21.86
C LYS A 3 6.37 -32.88 -21.21
N ASN A 4 6.62 -31.88 -22.04
CA ASN A 4 6.81 -30.51 -21.63
C ASN A 4 5.46 -30.00 -21.08
N SER A 5 5.34 -29.81 -19.78
CA SER A 5 4.10 -29.40 -19.11
C SER A 5 3.59 -28.01 -19.53
N LEU A 6 4.49 -27.16 -20.06
CA LEU A 6 4.16 -25.83 -20.57
C LEU A 6 3.69 -25.81 -22.02
N ILE A 7 3.82 -26.92 -22.78
CA ILE A 7 3.36 -27.02 -24.19
C ILE A 7 1.83 -27.02 -24.29
N ASN A 8 1.11 -27.38 -23.24
CA ASN A 8 -0.36 -27.40 -23.21
C ASN A 8 -0.99 -26.08 -22.75
N TYR A 9 -0.19 -25.04 -22.53
CA TYR A 9 -0.68 -23.69 -22.24
C TYR A 9 -1.18 -23.03 -23.53
N LEU A 10 -2.39 -23.41 -23.96
CA LEU A 10 -2.93 -23.01 -25.27
C LEU A 10 -4.14 -22.11 -25.20
N ASP A 11 -4.74 -21.95 -24.04
CA ASP A 11 -5.92 -21.12 -23.87
C ASP A 11 -5.51 -19.74 -23.31
N LYS A 12 -5.41 -18.78 -24.19
CA LYS A 12 -4.98 -17.40 -23.82
C LYS A 12 -6.11 -16.60 -23.19
N GLY A 13 -7.38 -16.97 -23.38
CA GLY A 13 -8.46 -16.03 -23.14
C GLY A 13 -8.21 -14.65 -23.82
N ASP A 14 -9.02 -13.66 -23.47
CA ASP A 14 -8.87 -12.28 -23.97
C ASP A 14 -7.87 -11.44 -23.15
N SER A 15 -7.11 -12.07 -22.24
CA SER A 15 -6.19 -11.39 -21.32
C SER A 15 -4.79 -11.27 -21.90
N TYR A 16 -4.07 -10.20 -21.52
CA TYR A 16 -2.65 -10.03 -21.85
C TYR A 16 -1.81 -11.14 -21.22
N ASP A 17 -1.13 -11.92 -22.05
CA ASP A 17 -0.18 -12.92 -21.63
C ASP A 17 1.23 -12.32 -21.53
N GLU A 18 1.89 -12.45 -20.39
CA GLU A 18 3.23 -11.89 -20.16
C GLU A 18 4.36 -12.69 -20.83
N PHE A 19 4.11 -13.96 -21.13
CA PHE A 19 5.10 -14.87 -21.74
C PHE A 19 4.96 -14.97 -23.26
N TYR A 20 3.72 -14.99 -23.76
CA TYR A 20 3.44 -15.18 -25.17
C TYR A 20 2.78 -13.95 -25.79
N GLY A 21 3.18 -13.63 -27.01
CA GLY A 21 2.53 -12.66 -27.88
C GLY A 21 1.52 -13.34 -28.80
N ASP A 22 1.12 -12.62 -29.86
CA ASP A 22 0.24 -13.14 -30.89
C ASP A 22 0.83 -14.41 -31.54
N SER A 23 -0.05 -15.31 -31.95
CA SER A 23 0.34 -16.59 -32.56
C SER A 23 1.30 -17.43 -31.69
N LEU A 24 1.21 -17.31 -30.35
CA LEU A 24 2.04 -18.03 -29.38
C LEU A 24 3.55 -17.76 -29.55
N THR A 25 3.92 -16.61 -30.09
CA THR A 25 5.32 -16.21 -30.14
C THR A 25 5.82 -15.81 -28.76
N VAL A 26 6.96 -16.37 -28.34
CA VAL A 26 7.55 -16.04 -27.03
C VAL A 26 7.98 -14.58 -27.01
N ARG A 27 7.52 -13.84 -26.01
CA ARG A 27 7.95 -12.44 -25.83
C ARG A 27 9.43 -12.38 -25.47
N LYS A 28 10.17 -11.46 -26.07
CA LYS A 28 11.63 -11.33 -25.89
C LYS A 28 12.05 -11.28 -24.42
N HIS A 29 11.29 -10.59 -23.57
CA HIS A 29 11.60 -10.47 -22.14
C HIS A 29 11.30 -11.75 -21.35
N ALA A 30 10.42 -12.61 -21.82
CA ALA A 30 10.06 -13.88 -21.20
C ALA A 30 10.98 -15.05 -21.61
N GLN A 31 11.80 -14.88 -22.64
CA GLN A 31 12.63 -15.95 -23.21
C GLN A 31 13.50 -16.65 -22.16
N LYS A 32 14.14 -15.90 -21.26
CA LYS A 32 15.00 -16.47 -20.22
C LYS A 32 14.21 -17.29 -19.20
N ALA A 33 13.01 -16.83 -18.82
CA ALA A 33 12.14 -17.58 -17.89
C ALA A 33 11.65 -18.87 -18.52
N LEU A 34 11.19 -18.82 -19.78
CA LEU A 34 10.76 -20.01 -20.50
C LEU A 34 11.91 -21.00 -20.72
N ASN A 35 13.10 -20.52 -21.08
CA ASN A 35 14.26 -21.40 -21.20
C ASN A 35 14.67 -22.09 -19.90
N TYR A 36 14.36 -21.46 -18.75
CA TYR A 36 14.58 -22.06 -17.43
C TYR A 36 13.46 -23.03 -17.05
N LEU A 37 12.21 -22.66 -17.25
CA LEU A 37 11.04 -23.44 -16.81
C LEU A 37 10.70 -24.61 -17.76
N SER A 38 10.89 -24.44 -19.07
CA SER A 38 10.49 -25.44 -20.06
C SER A 38 11.18 -26.80 -19.93
N PRO A 39 12.44 -26.93 -19.50
CA PRO A 39 13.08 -28.25 -19.28
C PRO A 39 12.59 -28.98 -18.04
N LEU A 40 11.93 -28.28 -17.12
CA LEU A 40 11.46 -28.85 -15.84
C LEU A 40 10.33 -29.86 -16.08
N SER A 41 10.38 -30.96 -15.36
CA SER A 41 9.27 -31.93 -15.30
C SER A 41 8.15 -31.43 -14.40
N LEU A 42 7.01 -32.08 -14.44
CA LEU A 42 5.92 -31.78 -13.50
C LEU A 42 6.34 -31.99 -12.05
N GLU A 43 7.16 -33.00 -11.79
CA GLU A 43 7.72 -33.31 -10.47
C GLU A 43 8.63 -32.16 -10.00
N ASP A 44 9.54 -31.69 -10.87
CA ASP A 44 10.41 -30.53 -10.55
C ASP A 44 9.58 -29.28 -10.19
N LEU A 45 8.48 -29.01 -10.93
CA LEU A 45 7.60 -27.87 -10.67
C LEU A 45 6.84 -28.04 -9.35
N GLN A 46 6.41 -29.27 -9.02
CA GLN A 46 5.77 -29.59 -7.74
C GLN A 46 6.74 -29.39 -6.57
N ASP A 47 7.99 -29.84 -6.72
CA ASP A 47 9.04 -29.65 -5.71
C ASP A 47 9.35 -28.16 -5.46
N ILE A 48 9.42 -27.35 -6.53
CA ILE A 48 9.57 -25.90 -6.40
C ILE A 48 8.38 -25.28 -5.66
N ASN A 49 7.16 -25.71 -5.96
CA ASN A 49 5.97 -25.23 -5.28
C ASN A 49 5.99 -25.60 -3.78
N LEU A 50 6.32 -26.85 -3.46
CA LEU A 50 6.47 -27.30 -2.07
C LEU A 50 7.55 -26.53 -1.33
N ALA A 51 8.70 -26.29 -1.96
CA ALA A 51 9.77 -25.46 -1.40
C ALA A 51 9.31 -24.01 -1.17
N THR A 52 8.50 -23.46 -2.07
CA THR A 52 7.90 -22.12 -1.94
C THR A 52 6.98 -22.05 -0.72
N VAL A 53 6.04 -22.99 -0.61
CA VAL A 53 5.13 -23.06 0.54
C VAL A 53 5.89 -23.25 1.85
N SER A 54 6.88 -24.16 1.88
CA SER A 54 7.70 -24.40 3.06
C SER A 54 8.50 -23.15 3.47
N ALA A 55 9.06 -22.43 2.50
CA ALA A 55 9.77 -21.18 2.77
C ALA A 55 8.86 -20.13 3.42
N ILE A 56 7.65 -19.92 2.86
CA ILE A 56 6.68 -18.97 3.39
C ILE A 56 6.26 -19.36 4.82
N GLN A 57 5.99 -20.64 5.06
CA GLN A 57 5.63 -21.13 6.40
C GLN A 57 6.78 -20.92 7.41
N SER A 58 8.01 -21.25 7.02
CA SER A 58 9.18 -21.09 7.90
C SER A 58 9.51 -19.63 8.22
N MET A 59 9.15 -18.70 7.34
CA MET A 59 9.28 -17.25 7.52
C MET A 59 8.11 -16.65 8.30
N GLY A 60 7.07 -17.44 8.63
CA GLY A 60 5.91 -16.98 9.38
C GLY A 60 5.05 -15.98 8.61
N ILE A 61 5.11 -15.98 7.28
CA ILE A 61 4.35 -15.06 6.44
C ILE A 61 2.89 -15.50 6.40
N THR A 62 2.06 -14.84 7.19
CA THR A 62 0.65 -15.16 7.34
C THR A 62 -0.22 -13.93 7.12
N PHE A 63 -1.47 -14.17 6.73
CA PHE A 63 -2.49 -13.14 6.78
C PHE A 63 -3.77 -13.71 7.39
N ARG A 64 -4.53 -12.87 8.07
CA ARG A 64 -5.80 -13.26 8.65
C ARG A 64 -6.94 -12.94 7.69
N VAL A 65 -7.81 -13.92 7.48
CA VAL A 65 -9.07 -13.70 6.77
C VAL A 65 -10.15 -13.59 7.83
N TYR A 66 -10.85 -12.46 7.85
CA TYR A 66 -12.08 -12.32 8.61
C TYR A 66 -13.13 -13.19 7.92
N GLN A 67 -13.52 -14.29 8.55
CA GLN A 67 -14.66 -15.11 8.12
C GLN A 67 -15.82 -14.90 9.08
N ASP A 68 -17.06 -15.02 8.59
CA ASP A 68 -18.29 -14.94 9.34
C ASP A 68 -18.27 -15.80 10.62
N GLU A 69 -19.12 -15.45 11.58
CA GLU A 69 -19.21 -15.90 12.98
C GLU A 69 -19.11 -17.41 13.26
N SER A 70 -19.10 -18.26 12.25
CA SER A 70 -19.08 -19.72 12.38
C SER A 70 -17.71 -20.39 12.33
N ASN A 71 -16.62 -19.69 11.93
CA ASN A 71 -15.29 -20.31 11.86
C ASN A 71 -14.21 -19.39 12.46
N ALA A 72 -13.50 -19.95 13.44
CA ALA A 72 -12.38 -19.32 14.12
C ALA A 72 -11.41 -18.63 13.16
N ASN A 73 -10.89 -17.46 13.56
CA ASN A 73 -9.82 -16.72 12.87
C ASN A 73 -8.68 -17.66 12.47
N VAL A 74 -8.66 -18.11 11.22
CA VAL A 74 -7.61 -19.01 10.72
C VAL A 74 -6.51 -18.16 10.11
N ASN A 75 -5.32 -18.23 10.69
CA ASN A 75 -4.12 -17.74 10.04
C ASN A 75 -3.88 -18.60 8.80
N ARG A 76 -3.93 -17.99 7.62
CA ARG A 76 -3.61 -18.65 6.36
C ARG A 76 -2.18 -18.33 5.96
N THR A 77 -1.49 -19.33 5.47
CA THR A 77 -0.21 -19.14 4.80
C THR A 77 -0.41 -18.25 3.59
N TRP A 78 0.46 -17.26 3.40
CA TRP A 78 0.43 -16.37 2.23
C TRP A 78 0.57 -17.18 0.94
N PRO A 79 -0.35 -17.05 -0.03
CA PRO A 79 -0.22 -17.74 -1.31
C PRO A 79 0.78 -17.01 -2.20
N LEU A 80 1.77 -17.73 -2.72
CA LEU A 80 2.73 -17.20 -3.70
C LEU A 80 2.81 -18.16 -4.88
N ASP A 81 2.56 -17.63 -6.07
CA ASP A 81 2.89 -18.31 -7.31
C ASP A 81 4.40 -18.11 -7.58
N PHE A 82 5.13 -19.21 -7.75
CA PHE A 82 6.56 -19.17 -8.04
C PHE A 82 6.88 -18.78 -9.49
N ILE A 83 5.89 -18.76 -10.39
CA ILE A 83 6.07 -18.24 -11.76
C ILE A 83 6.01 -16.71 -11.69
N PRO A 84 7.15 -16.01 -11.94
CA PRO A 84 7.21 -14.58 -11.72
C PRO A 84 6.50 -13.79 -12.81
N ARG A 85 5.84 -12.71 -12.43
CA ARG A 85 5.45 -11.66 -13.36
C ARG A 85 6.69 -10.86 -13.78
N LEU A 86 6.86 -10.64 -15.08
CA LEU A 86 8.04 -10.01 -15.66
C LEU A 86 7.70 -8.62 -16.17
N ILE A 87 8.09 -7.61 -15.40
CA ILE A 87 7.88 -6.20 -15.75
C ILE A 87 9.18 -5.62 -16.31
N LYS A 88 9.15 -5.11 -17.54
CA LYS A 88 10.33 -4.49 -18.16
C LYS A 88 10.69 -3.18 -17.48
N LYS A 89 11.97 -2.85 -17.51
CA LYS A 89 12.48 -1.61 -16.92
C LYS A 89 11.83 -0.35 -17.53
N GLU A 90 11.59 -0.36 -18.82
CA GLU A 90 10.97 0.75 -19.56
C GLU A 90 9.50 0.92 -19.15
N GLU A 91 8.75 -0.18 -19.04
CA GLU A 91 7.37 -0.19 -18.55
C GLU A 91 7.32 0.34 -17.12
N TRP A 92 8.22 -0.15 -16.24
CA TRP A 92 8.26 0.30 -14.85
C TRP A 92 8.57 1.78 -14.72
N LYS A 93 9.50 2.32 -15.53
CA LYS A 93 9.80 3.77 -15.52
C LYS A 93 8.59 4.61 -15.90
N LEU A 94 7.78 4.14 -16.86
CA LEU A 94 6.54 4.83 -17.25
C LEU A 94 5.52 4.80 -16.10
N VAL A 95 5.34 3.63 -15.49
CA VAL A 95 4.47 3.44 -14.32
C VAL A 95 4.90 4.34 -13.17
N GLU A 96 6.17 4.30 -12.79
CA GLU A 96 6.74 5.14 -11.72
C GLU A 96 6.47 6.63 -11.96
N LYS A 97 6.76 7.12 -13.16
CA LYS A 97 6.52 8.52 -13.54
C LYS A 97 5.03 8.88 -13.44
N GLY A 98 4.16 7.99 -13.90
CA GLY A 98 2.71 8.19 -13.85
C GLY A 98 2.16 8.15 -12.42
N LEU A 99 2.66 7.26 -11.56
CA LEU A 99 2.26 7.21 -10.16
C LEU A 99 2.74 8.45 -9.39
N ILE A 100 3.97 8.92 -9.62
CA ILE A 100 4.47 10.16 -9.02
C ILE A 100 3.58 11.35 -9.40
N GLN A 101 3.21 11.47 -10.68
CA GLN A 101 2.28 12.51 -11.15
C GLN A 101 0.94 12.41 -10.43
N ARG A 102 0.39 11.21 -10.37
CA ARG A 102 -0.92 10.92 -9.78
C ARG A 102 -0.97 11.26 -8.29
N VAL A 103 0.00 10.78 -7.53
CA VAL A 103 0.09 11.02 -6.07
C VAL A 103 0.25 12.50 -5.76
N LYS A 104 0.99 13.26 -6.58
CA LYS A 104 1.07 14.73 -6.43
C LYS A 104 -0.28 15.38 -6.61
N ALA A 105 -1.03 15.02 -7.64
CA ALA A 105 -2.37 15.58 -7.90
C ALA A 105 -3.36 15.22 -6.78
N LEU A 106 -3.32 13.97 -6.27
CA LEU A 106 -4.15 13.52 -5.16
C LEU A 106 -3.85 14.29 -3.87
N ASN A 107 -2.58 14.52 -3.54
CA ASN A 107 -2.21 15.34 -2.36
C ASN A 107 -2.70 16.79 -2.49
N LEU A 108 -2.60 17.39 -3.67
CA LEU A 108 -3.14 18.74 -3.93
C LEU A 108 -4.66 18.78 -3.83
N PHE A 109 -5.34 17.74 -4.27
CA PHE A 109 -6.79 17.61 -4.13
C PHE A 109 -7.21 17.53 -2.66
N ILE A 110 -6.54 16.70 -1.85
CA ILE A 110 -6.83 16.61 -0.41
C ILE A 110 -6.65 17.97 0.27
N GLU A 111 -5.52 18.62 0.02
CA GLU A 111 -5.24 19.96 0.55
C GLU A 111 -6.31 20.98 0.14
N ASP A 112 -6.74 20.94 -1.11
CA ASP A 112 -7.76 21.84 -1.65
C ASP A 112 -9.16 21.60 -1.03
N CYS A 113 -9.54 20.33 -0.82
CA CYS A 113 -10.81 19.97 -0.19
C CYS A 113 -10.95 20.50 1.24
N TYR A 114 -9.85 20.46 2.03
CA TYR A 114 -9.87 20.97 3.39
C TYR A 114 -9.71 22.49 3.51
N ASN A 115 -9.37 23.18 2.41
CA ASN A 115 -9.12 24.62 2.43
C ASN A 115 -10.04 25.40 1.47
N LYS A 116 -9.75 25.37 0.18
CA LYS A 116 -10.32 26.33 -0.81
C LYS A 116 -11.39 25.74 -1.70
N LYS A 117 -11.45 24.42 -1.85
CA LYS A 117 -12.40 23.66 -2.69
C LYS A 117 -12.43 24.12 -4.15
N LYS A 118 -11.31 24.60 -4.68
CA LYS A 118 -11.23 25.17 -6.03
C LYS A 118 -11.61 24.16 -7.11
N PHE A 119 -11.14 22.90 -6.96
CA PHE A 119 -11.42 21.85 -7.92
C PHE A 119 -12.91 21.50 -7.98
N LEU A 120 -13.56 21.36 -6.82
CA LEU A 120 -14.99 21.05 -6.74
C LEU A 120 -15.82 22.15 -7.39
N ASN A 121 -15.48 23.41 -7.11
CA ASN A 121 -16.17 24.59 -7.67
C ASN A 121 -15.96 24.72 -9.19
N GLU A 122 -14.72 24.53 -9.68
CA GLU A 122 -14.39 24.65 -11.10
C GLU A 122 -15.14 23.65 -11.97
N PHE A 123 -15.29 22.43 -11.49
CA PHE A 123 -15.92 21.35 -12.24
C PHE A 123 -17.39 21.11 -11.86
N ASN A 124 -18.00 22.00 -11.05
CA ASN A 124 -19.36 21.88 -10.53
C ASN A 124 -19.63 20.47 -9.94
N ILE A 125 -18.66 19.93 -9.21
CA ILE A 125 -18.80 18.63 -8.54
C ILE A 125 -19.60 18.86 -7.27
N ASP A 126 -20.67 18.08 -7.08
CA ASP A 126 -21.44 18.12 -5.85
C ASP A 126 -20.53 17.86 -4.65
N GLU A 127 -20.39 18.86 -3.78
CA GLU A 127 -19.57 18.77 -2.59
C GLU A 127 -19.95 17.56 -1.71
N SER A 128 -21.21 17.11 -1.76
CA SER A 128 -21.70 15.97 -0.99
C SER A 128 -20.95 14.66 -1.31
N LEU A 129 -20.45 14.51 -2.55
CA LEU A 129 -19.64 13.36 -2.96
C LEU A 129 -18.34 13.22 -2.18
N VAL A 130 -17.85 14.31 -1.61
CA VAL A 130 -16.57 14.33 -0.85
C VAL A 130 -16.80 14.66 0.61
N LEU A 131 -17.60 15.72 0.89
CA LEU A 131 -17.69 16.31 2.22
C LEU A 131 -18.73 15.63 3.13
N ASN A 132 -19.68 14.88 2.57
CA ASN A 132 -20.67 14.12 3.34
C ASN A 132 -20.28 12.65 3.54
N THR A 133 -19.09 12.26 3.10
CA THR A 133 -18.60 10.90 3.31
C THR A 133 -18.01 10.74 4.70
N SER A 134 -18.00 9.50 5.23
CA SER A 134 -17.31 9.17 6.48
C SER A 134 -15.80 9.41 6.43
N ALA A 135 -15.22 9.45 5.23
CA ALA A 135 -13.81 9.73 5.02
C ALA A 135 -13.43 11.21 5.24
N TYR A 136 -14.41 12.13 5.10
CA TYR A 136 -14.16 13.55 5.36
C TYR A 136 -14.11 13.83 6.87
N LYS A 137 -13.03 14.45 7.31
CA LYS A 137 -12.79 14.75 8.73
C LYS A 137 -12.78 16.25 8.95
N ALA A 138 -13.87 16.80 9.48
CA ALA A 138 -14.04 18.24 9.67
C ALA A 138 -12.93 18.89 10.51
N TYR A 139 -12.31 18.15 11.42
CA TYR A 139 -11.20 18.60 12.24
C TYR A 139 -9.89 18.83 11.46
N CYS A 140 -9.83 18.38 10.20
CA CYS A 140 -8.70 18.61 9.31
C CYS A 140 -8.73 19.96 8.60
N LYS A 141 -9.83 20.74 8.70
CA LYS A 141 -9.93 22.06 8.10
C LYS A 141 -8.83 23.00 8.61
N ASN A 142 -8.21 23.72 7.68
CA ASN A 142 -7.15 24.70 7.95
C ASN A 142 -5.86 24.12 8.60
N ILE A 143 -5.71 22.80 8.66
CA ILE A 143 -4.46 22.17 9.08
C ILE A 143 -3.41 22.38 8.00
N LYS A 144 -2.22 22.83 8.41
CA LYS A 144 -1.05 23.00 7.53
C LYS A 144 -0.02 21.92 7.86
N LEU A 145 0.11 20.96 7.00
CA LEU A 145 1.08 19.89 7.13
C LEU A 145 2.49 20.32 6.70
N LYS A 146 3.50 19.68 7.26
CA LYS A 146 4.88 19.86 6.81
C LYS A 146 4.98 19.41 5.34
N HIS A 147 5.61 20.22 4.52
CA HIS A 147 5.71 20.05 3.06
C HIS A 147 4.37 20.03 2.29
N GLY A 148 3.22 20.26 2.94
CA GLY A 148 1.90 20.24 2.29
C GLY A 148 1.47 18.83 1.81
N VAL A 149 2.05 17.76 2.35
CA VAL A 149 1.78 16.38 1.93
C VAL A 149 0.91 15.68 2.97
N TRP A 150 -0.24 15.15 2.52
CA TRP A 150 -1.22 14.42 3.35
C TRP A 150 -0.94 12.92 3.36
N SER A 151 -0.67 12.36 2.20
CA SER A 151 -0.35 10.94 2.03
C SER A 151 1.06 10.80 1.46
N HIS A 152 1.96 10.26 2.28
CA HIS A 152 3.36 9.99 1.93
C HIS A 152 3.54 8.58 1.41
N ILE A 153 2.72 7.64 1.86
CA ILE A 153 2.71 6.24 1.45
C ILE A 153 1.39 5.96 0.75
N CYS A 154 1.46 5.64 -0.53
CA CYS A 154 0.31 5.37 -1.38
C CYS A 154 0.42 3.97 -1.97
N GLY A 155 -0.68 3.22 -1.95
CA GLY A 155 -0.83 1.95 -2.64
C GLY A 155 -1.75 2.15 -3.83
N SER A 156 -1.21 2.25 -5.04
CA SER A 156 -2.02 2.29 -6.25
C SER A 156 -2.07 0.90 -6.87
N ASP A 157 -3.27 0.36 -7.02
CA ASP A 157 -3.48 -0.94 -7.64
C ASP A 157 -3.46 -0.80 -9.16
N LEU A 158 -2.69 -1.66 -9.80
CA LEU A 158 -2.46 -1.63 -11.24
C LEU A 158 -2.92 -2.93 -11.88
N ILE A 159 -3.52 -2.80 -13.05
CA ILE A 159 -3.81 -3.95 -13.92
C ILE A 159 -3.17 -3.73 -15.29
N LYS A 160 -2.88 -4.84 -15.97
CA LYS A 160 -2.47 -4.82 -17.37
C LYS A 160 -3.69 -5.05 -18.27
N GLY A 161 -3.93 -4.14 -19.21
CA GLY A 161 -4.95 -4.30 -20.23
C GLY A 161 -4.51 -5.27 -21.32
N GLU A 162 -5.41 -5.59 -22.25
CA GLU A 162 -5.20 -6.55 -23.35
C GLU A 162 -4.00 -6.19 -24.23
N GLU A 163 -3.72 -4.90 -24.42
CA GLU A 163 -2.58 -4.43 -25.21
C GLU A 163 -1.27 -4.38 -24.42
N GLY A 164 -1.31 -4.70 -23.12
CA GLY A 164 -0.14 -4.72 -22.24
C GLY A 164 0.18 -3.39 -21.54
N ASP A 165 -0.63 -2.37 -21.72
CA ASP A 165 -0.51 -1.11 -20.98
C ASP A 165 -1.00 -1.27 -19.55
N PHE A 166 -0.39 -0.51 -18.62
CA PHE A 166 -0.84 -0.46 -17.24
C PHE A 166 -1.94 0.59 -17.06
N TYR A 167 -2.99 0.18 -16.36
CA TYR A 167 -4.10 1.02 -15.90
C TYR A 167 -4.14 1.05 -14.39
N VAL A 168 -4.56 2.19 -13.83
CA VAL A 168 -4.80 2.28 -12.39
C VAL A 168 -6.21 1.79 -12.09
N LEU A 169 -6.35 0.91 -11.12
CA LEU A 169 -7.63 0.37 -10.65
C LEU A 169 -8.17 1.16 -9.45
N GLU A 170 -7.30 1.50 -8.51
CA GLU A 170 -7.63 2.33 -7.34
C GLU A 170 -6.37 2.94 -6.72
N ASP A 171 -6.57 3.91 -5.84
CA ASP A 171 -5.52 4.52 -5.03
C ASP A 171 -5.87 4.40 -3.55
N ASN A 172 -5.00 3.79 -2.78
CA ASN A 172 -5.12 3.66 -1.33
C ASN A 172 -4.14 4.63 -0.65
N LEU A 173 -4.68 5.70 -0.04
CA LEU A 173 -3.87 6.78 0.55
C LEU A 173 -3.93 6.81 2.07
N ARG A 174 -4.92 6.17 2.67
CA ARG A 174 -5.17 6.22 4.11
C ARG A 174 -4.21 5.34 4.90
N VAL A 175 -4.33 4.03 4.75
CA VAL A 175 -3.52 3.01 5.43
C VAL A 175 -3.16 1.87 4.46
N PRO A 176 -2.42 2.16 3.36
CA PRO A 176 -2.07 1.13 2.39
C PRO A 176 -1.22 0.04 3.03
N SER A 177 -1.41 -1.20 2.60
CA SER A 177 -0.67 -2.38 3.06
C SER A 177 -0.25 -3.26 1.88
N GLY A 178 0.64 -4.22 2.14
CA GLY A 178 1.09 -5.22 1.15
C GLY A 178 2.58 -5.15 0.80
N VAL A 179 3.30 -4.10 1.15
CA VAL A 179 4.72 -3.96 0.79
C VAL A 179 5.62 -5.00 1.46
N SER A 180 5.30 -5.41 2.70
CA SER A 180 6.03 -6.49 3.38
C SER A 180 5.96 -7.80 2.61
N TYR A 181 4.78 -8.13 2.09
CA TYR A 181 4.59 -9.33 1.27
C TYR A 181 5.40 -9.27 -0.02
N MET A 182 5.51 -8.10 -0.66
CA MET A 182 6.36 -7.91 -1.83
C MET A 182 7.84 -8.16 -1.50
N LEU A 183 8.32 -7.62 -0.38
CA LEU A 183 9.70 -7.80 0.07
C LEU A 183 9.98 -9.28 0.39
N GLU A 184 9.10 -9.93 1.13
CA GLU A 184 9.21 -11.35 1.49
C GLU A 184 9.07 -12.26 0.27
N ASN A 185 8.13 -12.02 -0.65
CA ASN A 185 8.02 -12.73 -1.92
C ASN A 185 9.33 -12.68 -2.70
N ARG A 186 10.00 -11.50 -2.71
CA ARG A 186 11.30 -11.32 -3.35
C ARG A 186 12.37 -12.21 -2.70
N MET A 187 12.36 -12.33 -1.36
CA MET A 187 13.29 -13.20 -0.62
C MET A 187 13.01 -14.67 -0.91
N VAL A 188 11.75 -15.09 -0.91
CA VAL A 188 11.35 -16.47 -1.26
C VAL A 188 11.79 -16.80 -2.68
N MET A 189 11.53 -15.93 -3.66
CA MET A 189 11.95 -16.14 -5.04
C MET A 189 13.46 -16.26 -5.22
N LYS A 190 14.24 -15.44 -4.51
CA LYS A 190 15.71 -15.58 -4.48
C LYS A 190 16.15 -16.94 -3.96
N ARG A 191 15.44 -17.50 -2.98
CA ARG A 191 15.75 -18.78 -2.34
C ARG A 191 15.34 -20.00 -3.19
N VAL A 192 14.16 -19.94 -3.82
CA VAL A 192 13.59 -21.11 -4.54
C VAL A 192 14.02 -21.17 -6.00
N LEU A 193 14.28 -20.01 -6.64
CA LEU A 193 14.67 -19.89 -8.04
C LEU A 193 15.92 -19.01 -8.23
N PRO A 194 17.05 -19.30 -7.54
CA PRO A 194 18.24 -18.44 -7.53
C PRO A 194 18.82 -18.23 -8.94
N ASP A 195 18.87 -19.27 -9.75
CA ASP A 195 19.42 -19.18 -11.10
C ASP A 195 18.59 -18.32 -12.03
N LEU A 196 17.24 -18.43 -11.93
CA LEU A 196 16.34 -17.59 -12.70
C LEU A 196 16.50 -16.14 -12.29
N PHE A 197 16.53 -15.88 -10.98
CA PHE A 197 16.67 -14.55 -10.41
C PHE A 197 17.96 -13.87 -10.88
N ASN A 198 19.08 -14.57 -10.82
CA ASN A 198 20.39 -14.06 -11.23
C ASN A 198 20.47 -13.77 -12.74
N LYS A 199 19.81 -14.58 -13.58
CA LYS A 199 19.80 -14.40 -15.05
C LYS A 199 19.12 -13.10 -15.51
N TYR A 200 18.20 -12.54 -14.71
CA TYR A 200 17.45 -11.33 -15.11
C TYR A 200 18.07 -10.02 -14.65
N GLY A 201 18.99 -10.03 -13.66
CA GLY A 201 19.49 -8.79 -13.06
C GLY A 201 18.33 -7.95 -12.50
N VAL A 202 17.51 -8.58 -11.65
CA VAL A 202 16.30 -7.99 -11.09
C VAL A 202 16.65 -6.77 -10.23
N ASN A 203 15.96 -5.65 -10.42
CA ASN A 203 16.18 -4.45 -9.60
C ASN A 203 15.93 -4.74 -8.12
N PRO A 204 16.82 -4.31 -7.22
CA PRO A 204 16.65 -4.49 -5.78
C PRO A 204 15.46 -3.66 -5.27
N VAL A 205 14.86 -4.13 -4.18
CA VAL A 205 13.78 -3.45 -3.44
C VAL A 205 14.07 -3.45 -1.94
N ASP A 206 15.23 -3.93 -1.55
CA ASP A 206 15.63 -4.16 -0.15
C ASP A 206 15.81 -2.84 0.62
N ASP A 207 15.97 -1.72 -0.08
CA ASP A 207 16.12 -0.38 0.49
C ASP A 207 14.79 0.29 0.88
N TYR A 208 13.65 -0.35 0.62
CA TYR A 208 12.34 0.21 0.93
C TYR A 208 12.17 0.61 2.41
N PRO A 209 12.52 -0.25 3.40
CA PRO A 209 12.39 0.12 4.82
C PRO A 209 13.24 1.34 5.20
N SER A 210 14.45 1.45 4.67
CA SER A 210 15.31 2.61 4.90
C SER A 210 14.73 3.89 4.33
N LYS A 211 14.20 3.84 3.10
CA LYS A 211 13.51 4.98 2.47
C LYS A 211 12.23 5.37 3.20
N LEU A 212 11.49 4.38 3.72
CA LEU A 212 10.31 4.62 4.55
C LEU A 212 10.72 5.36 5.84
N TYR A 213 11.77 4.88 6.54
CA TYR A 213 12.30 5.55 7.72
C TYR A 213 12.72 6.99 7.42
N GLU A 214 13.47 7.24 6.34
CA GLU A 214 13.87 8.59 5.92
C GLU A 214 12.66 9.49 5.64
N THR A 215 11.63 8.95 5.00
CA THR A 215 10.38 9.66 4.74
C THR A 215 9.69 10.05 6.04
N LEU A 216 9.57 9.11 6.98
CA LEU A 216 8.99 9.36 8.31
C LEU A 216 9.81 10.38 9.09
N ALA A 217 11.14 10.26 9.08
CA ALA A 217 12.01 11.22 9.77
C ALA A 217 11.89 12.64 9.19
N SER A 218 11.69 12.75 7.88
CA SER A 218 11.60 14.05 7.18
C SER A 218 10.43 14.92 7.63
N VAL A 219 9.35 14.32 8.14
CA VAL A 219 8.13 15.03 8.56
C VAL A 219 8.14 15.42 10.04
N SER A 220 9.13 14.99 10.80
CA SER A 220 9.26 15.38 12.20
C SER A 220 9.34 16.89 12.39
N PHE A 221 8.66 17.41 13.41
CA PHE A 221 8.77 18.80 13.86
C PHE A 221 9.94 19.00 14.83
N SER A 222 10.56 17.92 15.28
CA SER A 222 11.75 17.97 16.13
C SER A 222 12.96 18.49 15.36
N LYS A 223 13.88 19.15 16.08
CA LYS A 223 15.20 19.53 15.55
C LYS A 223 16.23 18.40 15.64
N SER A 224 15.86 17.27 16.21
CA SER A 224 16.73 16.10 16.33
C SER A 224 17.09 15.57 14.95
N LYS A 225 18.35 15.15 14.77
CA LYS A 225 18.78 14.40 13.58
C LYS A 225 18.21 12.99 13.57
N HIS A 226 17.86 12.47 14.73
CA HIS A 226 17.26 11.15 14.94
C HIS A 226 15.96 11.33 15.70
N PRO A 227 14.84 11.67 15.02
CA PRO A 227 13.55 11.82 15.66
C PRO A 227 13.07 10.46 16.18
N GLU A 228 12.34 10.49 17.29
CA GLU A 228 11.71 9.29 17.83
C GLU A 228 10.48 8.92 16.99
N ILE A 229 10.53 7.79 16.31
CA ILE A 229 9.50 7.30 15.40
C ILE A 229 8.92 6.00 15.98
N VAL A 230 7.61 5.87 15.97
CA VAL A 230 6.93 4.62 16.34
C VAL A 230 5.95 4.19 15.26
N LEU A 231 5.71 2.88 15.14
CA LEU A 231 4.63 2.33 14.33
C LEU A 231 3.46 1.98 15.25
N LEU A 232 2.34 2.70 15.09
CA LEU A 232 1.12 2.49 15.87
C LEU A 232 0.22 1.45 15.20
N THR A 233 0.09 0.28 15.85
CA THR A 233 -0.73 -0.85 15.38
C THR A 233 -2.02 -0.97 16.19
N PRO A 234 -3.12 -1.48 15.61
CA PRO A 234 -4.32 -1.88 16.37
C PRO A 234 -4.16 -3.22 17.09
N GLY A 235 -2.96 -3.85 17.00
CA GLY A 235 -2.64 -5.09 17.69
C GLY A 235 -2.78 -6.35 16.85
N ILE A 236 -2.55 -7.49 17.50
CA ILE A 236 -2.38 -8.82 16.87
C ILE A 236 -3.61 -9.36 16.13
N TYR A 237 -4.79 -8.79 16.38
CA TYR A 237 -6.02 -9.22 15.71
C TYR A 237 -6.20 -8.58 14.33
N ASN A 238 -5.38 -7.60 13.97
CA ASN A 238 -5.44 -6.97 12.64
C ASN A 238 -4.92 -7.91 11.56
N SER A 239 -5.60 -7.93 10.40
CA SER A 239 -5.22 -8.78 9.27
C SER A 239 -3.81 -8.50 8.74
N ALA A 240 -3.34 -7.25 8.82
CA ALA A 240 -2.04 -6.80 8.38
C ALA A 240 -0.98 -6.74 9.51
N TYR A 241 -1.22 -7.37 10.66
CA TYR A 241 -0.29 -7.31 11.80
C TYR A 241 1.11 -7.82 11.44
N PHE A 242 1.20 -8.84 10.59
CA PHE A 242 2.48 -9.30 10.06
C PHE A 242 3.27 -8.14 9.42
N GLU A 243 2.63 -7.34 8.57
CA GLU A 243 3.27 -6.18 7.94
C GLU A 243 3.70 -5.13 8.96
N HIS A 244 2.87 -4.88 9.99
CA HIS A 244 3.19 -3.89 11.01
C HIS A 244 4.47 -4.27 11.77
N SER A 245 4.55 -5.52 12.23
CA SER A 245 5.73 -6.02 12.95
C SER A 245 6.96 -6.11 12.05
N TYR A 246 6.80 -6.58 10.82
CA TYR A 246 7.88 -6.66 9.84
C TYR A 246 8.49 -5.28 9.54
N LEU A 247 7.66 -4.29 9.21
CA LEU A 247 8.15 -2.95 8.89
C LEU A 247 8.80 -2.26 10.10
N ALA A 248 8.22 -2.39 11.30
CA ALA A 248 8.82 -1.85 12.51
C ALA A 248 10.21 -2.45 12.76
N GLN A 249 10.35 -3.77 12.64
CA GLN A 249 11.63 -4.46 12.79
C GLN A 249 12.64 -4.04 11.72
N GLN A 250 12.25 -3.99 10.45
CA GLN A 250 13.15 -3.62 9.35
C GLN A 250 13.62 -2.17 9.41
N MET A 251 12.78 -1.27 9.93
CA MET A 251 13.14 0.15 10.17
C MET A 251 13.91 0.36 11.48
N GLY A 252 13.93 -0.62 12.40
CA GLY A 252 14.51 -0.46 13.72
C GLY A 252 13.76 0.54 14.61
N ILE A 253 12.43 0.61 14.49
CA ILE A 253 11.54 1.46 15.30
C ILE A 253 10.61 0.61 16.16
N ASP A 254 10.07 1.20 17.23
CA ASP A 254 9.17 0.48 18.11
C ASP A 254 7.79 0.27 17.47
N LEU A 255 7.28 -0.95 17.60
CA LEU A 255 5.89 -1.30 17.37
C LEU A 255 5.12 -1.05 18.66
N VAL A 256 4.11 -0.19 18.62
CA VAL A 256 3.33 0.21 19.79
C VAL A 256 1.83 0.08 19.52
N GLU A 257 1.07 -0.22 20.60
CA GLU A 257 -0.39 -0.12 20.61
C GLU A 257 -0.84 1.20 21.28
N GLY A 258 -2.13 1.54 21.18
CA GLY A 258 -2.64 2.77 21.77
C GLY A 258 -2.40 2.86 23.28
N SER A 259 -2.42 1.73 23.99
CA SER A 259 -2.14 1.62 25.43
C SER A 259 -0.70 1.98 25.82
N ASP A 260 0.25 1.88 24.88
CA ASP A 260 1.66 2.19 25.10
C ASP A 260 1.97 3.69 24.95
N LEU A 261 0.99 4.45 24.45
CA LEU A 261 1.12 5.88 24.22
C LEU A 261 0.24 6.68 25.19
N GLU A 262 0.68 7.89 25.50
CA GLU A 262 -0.13 8.88 26.20
C GLU A 262 0.21 10.30 25.74
N VAL A 263 -0.77 11.20 25.86
CA VAL A 263 -0.57 12.64 25.61
C VAL A 263 -0.34 13.35 26.92
N GLY A 264 0.81 13.96 27.08
CA GLY A 264 1.17 14.71 28.28
C GLY A 264 0.40 16.04 28.42
N LYS A 265 0.47 16.66 29.60
CA LYS A 265 -0.14 17.98 29.87
C LYS A 265 0.39 19.09 28.95
N ASP A 266 1.58 18.92 28.41
CA ASP A 266 2.24 19.79 27.45
C ASP A 266 1.81 19.54 26.00
N SER A 267 0.87 18.63 25.81
CA SER A 267 0.34 18.18 24.52
C SER A 267 1.35 17.43 23.63
N TYR A 268 2.51 17.01 24.13
CA TYR A 268 3.37 16.07 23.42
C TYR A 268 2.90 14.64 23.64
N VAL A 269 3.21 13.79 22.66
CA VAL A 269 2.95 12.34 22.75
C VAL A 269 4.18 11.66 23.34
N TYR A 270 3.94 10.75 24.25
CA TYR A 270 4.96 9.96 24.92
C TYR A 270 4.66 8.48 24.79
N LYS A 271 5.70 7.67 24.59
CA LYS A 271 5.63 6.22 24.75
C LYS A 271 6.10 5.82 26.15
N LYS A 272 5.46 4.81 26.71
CA LYS A 272 5.80 4.21 27.99
C LYS A 272 6.98 3.26 27.81
N THR A 273 8.03 3.45 28.58
CA THR A 273 9.23 2.59 28.59
C THR A 273 9.56 2.18 30.00
N ILE A 274 10.45 1.19 30.17
CA ILE A 274 10.95 0.78 31.49
C ILE A 274 11.72 1.89 32.22
N GLU A 275 12.22 2.88 31.49
CA GLU A 275 12.94 4.02 32.02
C GLU A 275 12.04 5.25 32.24
N GLY A 276 10.72 5.12 31.96
CA GLY A 276 9.73 6.18 32.06
C GLY A 276 9.19 6.60 30.69
N LEU A 277 8.66 7.82 30.64
CA LEU A 277 8.05 8.36 29.43
C LEU A 277 9.10 8.89 28.46
N LYS A 278 9.07 8.44 27.22
CA LYS A 278 9.91 8.93 26.14
C LYS A 278 9.07 9.63 25.07
N ARG A 279 9.40 10.90 24.74
CA ARG A 279 8.66 11.68 23.77
C ARG A 279 8.73 11.03 22.38
N VAL A 280 7.59 11.02 21.67
CA VAL A 280 7.44 10.57 20.28
C VAL A 280 7.31 11.77 19.36
N ASP A 281 8.09 11.78 18.27
CA ASP A 281 8.10 12.86 17.29
C ASP A 281 7.27 12.54 16.05
N VAL A 282 7.20 11.24 15.66
CA VAL A 282 6.48 10.78 14.47
C VAL A 282 5.76 9.46 14.77
N ILE A 283 4.53 9.38 14.35
CA ILE A 283 3.72 8.15 14.40
C ILE A 283 3.43 7.68 12.97
N TYR A 284 3.93 6.52 12.60
CA TYR A 284 3.47 5.79 11.43
C TYR A 284 2.25 4.96 11.82
N ARG A 285 1.07 5.46 11.50
CA ARG A 285 -0.18 4.84 11.92
C ARG A 285 -0.62 3.70 11.03
N ARG A 286 -1.14 2.64 11.66
CA ARG A 286 -1.83 1.53 10.99
C ARG A 286 -3.27 1.39 11.53
N ILE A 287 -3.80 2.44 12.11
CA ILE A 287 -5.16 2.57 12.66
C ILE A 287 -5.94 3.54 11.80
N ASP A 288 -7.22 3.23 11.56
CA ASP A 288 -8.13 4.08 10.78
C ASP A 288 -8.46 5.37 11.54
N ASP A 289 -8.81 6.42 10.79
CA ASP A 289 -9.11 7.77 11.32
C ASP A 289 -10.10 7.77 12.47
N ASP A 290 -11.17 6.96 12.37
CA ASP A 290 -12.23 6.91 13.35
C ASP A 290 -11.80 6.31 14.70
N PHE A 291 -10.72 5.56 14.73
CA PHE A 291 -10.22 4.88 15.92
C PHE A 291 -8.95 5.51 16.51
N LEU A 292 -8.39 6.54 15.85
CA LEU A 292 -7.13 7.16 16.28
C LEU A 292 -7.21 7.89 17.61
N ASP A 293 -8.33 8.59 17.86
CA ASP A 293 -8.52 9.41 19.06
C ASP A 293 -9.96 9.31 19.54
N PRO A 294 -10.20 8.64 20.69
CA PRO A 294 -11.56 8.50 21.25
C PRO A 294 -12.25 9.82 21.57
N ASP A 295 -11.51 10.92 21.77
CA ASP A 295 -12.11 12.22 22.08
C ASP A 295 -12.71 12.92 20.84
N VAL A 296 -12.37 12.44 19.64
CA VAL A 296 -12.79 13.07 18.36
C VAL A 296 -13.51 12.09 17.44
N GLY A 297 -13.06 10.83 17.41
CA GLY A 297 -13.61 9.77 16.57
C GLY A 297 -14.61 8.89 17.34
N ASN A 298 -14.41 7.58 17.30
CA ASN A 298 -15.22 6.62 18.03
C ASN A 298 -14.88 6.66 19.54
N PRO A 299 -15.81 7.10 20.42
CA PRO A 299 -15.55 7.21 21.86
C PRO A 299 -15.25 5.86 22.55
N ASP A 300 -15.70 4.75 21.94
CA ASP A 300 -15.46 3.39 22.43
C ASP A 300 -14.15 2.77 21.92
N SER A 301 -13.35 3.54 21.16
CA SER A 301 -12.06 3.05 20.67
C SER A 301 -11.10 2.75 21.82
N THR A 302 -10.69 1.49 21.91
CA THR A 302 -9.66 1.01 22.85
C THR A 302 -8.26 0.94 22.24
N ILE A 303 -8.15 1.13 20.91
CA ILE A 303 -6.90 1.03 20.16
C ILE A 303 -6.26 2.39 19.85
N GLY A 304 -7.01 3.48 20.07
CA GLY A 304 -6.55 4.86 19.84
C GLY A 304 -5.90 5.48 21.08
N VAL A 305 -5.49 6.74 20.92
CA VAL A 305 -4.82 7.53 21.98
C VAL A 305 -5.58 8.82 22.20
N ARG A 306 -6.12 9.03 23.42
CA ARG A 306 -6.87 10.24 23.77
C ARG A 306 -6.03 11.51 23.64
N GLY A 307 -6.56 12.52 22.97
CA GLY A 307 -5.89 13.79 22.74
C GLY A 307 -4.86 13.77 21.62
N LEU A 308 -4.70 12.66 20.91
CA LEU A 308 -3.71 12.50 19.84
C LEU A 308 -3.93 13.51 18.69
N LEU A 309 -5.18 13.66 18.25
CA LEU A 309 -5.51 14.60 17.16
C LEU A 309 -5.32 16.06 17.55
N LYS A 310 -5.50 16.40 18.83
CA LYS A 310 -5.15 17.73 19.36
C LYS A 310 -3.63 17.95 19.31
N SER A 311 -2.86 16.96 19.72
CA SER A 311 -1.40 16.98 19.68
C SER A 311 -0.87 17.17 18.24
N TRP A 312 -1.45 16.43 17.29
CA TRP A 312 -1.14 16.53 15.86
C TRP A 312 -1.48 17.93 15.30
N SER A 313 -2.68 18.46 15.59
CA SER A 313 -3.11 19.79 15.12
C SER A 313 -2.21 20.91 15.63
N GLN A 314 -1.62 20.75 16.82
CA GLN A 314 -0.66 21.65 17.42
C GLN A 314 0.79 21.43 16.95
N LYS A 315 1.02 20.53 16.00
CA LYS A 315 2.36 20.17 15.49
C LYS A 315 3.31 19.65 16.57
N LYS A 316 2.77 19.00 17.59
CA LYS A 316 3.55 18.36 18.66
C LYS A 316 4.02 16.96 18.29
N VAL A 317 3.32 16.33 17.36
CA VAL A 317 3.65 15.03 16.76
C VAL A 317 3.27 15.06 15.28
N ALA A 318 4.00 14.37 14.42
CA ALA A 318 3.60 14.11 13.05
C ALA A 318 2.90 12.74 12.96
N ILE A 319 1.85 12.65 12.15
CA ILE A 319 1.13 11.39 11.88
C ILE A 319 1.15 11.10 10.38
N ILE A 320 1.56 9.91 9.98
CA ILE A 320 1.69 9.46 8.60
C ILE A 320 0.89 8.16 8.38
N ASN A 321 0.03 8.07 7.35
CA ASN A 321 -0.45 9.20 6.55
C ASN A 321 -1.35 10.09 7.42
N ALA A 322 -1.45 11.35 7.03
CA ALA A 322 -2.20 12.32 7.82
C ALA A 322 -3.69 11.90 7.96
N PRO A 323 -4.31 12.13 9.13
CA PRO A 323 -5.76 11.97 9.27
C PRO A 323 -6.51 12.76 8.20
N GLY A 324 -7.62 12.18 7.71
CA GLY A 324 -8.45 12.81 6.68
C GLY A 324 -8.00 12.62 5.23
N CYS A 325 -6.83 12.00 4.96
CA CYS A 325 -6.40 11.73 3.58
C CYS A 325 -7.29 10.72 2.86
N GLY A 326 -8.10 9.94 3.58
CA GLY A 326 -9.02 8.94 3.03
C GLY A 326 -10.12 9.49 2.10
N ILE A 327 -10.34 10.82 2.05
CA ILE A 327 -11.27 11.40 1.06
C ILE A 327 -10.86 11.11 -0.39
N ALA A 328 -9.60 10.80 -0.62
CA ALA A 328 -9.09 10.49 -1.95
C ALA A 328 -9.05 8.97 -2.25
N ASP A 329 -9.40 8.11 -1.27
CA ASP A 329 -9.54 6.66 -1.47
C ASP A 329 -10.89 6.28 -2.13
N ASP A 330 -11.84 7.22 -2.18
CA ASP A 330 -13.19 6.94 -2.68
C ASP A 330 -13.19 6.69 -4.19
N LYS A 331 -13.88 5.63 -4.62
CA LYS A 331 -14.01 5.27 -6.05
C LYS A 331 -14.71 6.36 -6.87
N ALA A 332 -15.60 7.16 -6.27
CA ALA A 332 -16.20 8.31 -6.94
C ALA A 332 -15.14 9.39 -7.21
N VAL A 333 -14.23 9.63 -6.26
CA VAL A 333 -13.12 10.58 -6.40
C VAL A 333 -12.10 10.07 -7.42
N TYR A 334 -11.83 8.77 -7.44
CA TYR A 334 -10.94 8.13 -8.39
C TYR A 334 -11.24 8.50 -9.86
N ALA A 335 -12.52 8.57 -10.23
CA ALA A 335 -12.94 8.91 -11.60
C ALA A 335 -12.44 10.30 -12.06
N TYR A 336 -12.21 11.21 -11.14
CA TYR A 336 -11.76 12.57 -11.41
C TYR A 336 -10.24 12.76 -11.42
N VAL A 337 -9.45 11.76 -11.05
CA VAL A 337 -7.99 11.92 -10.94
C VAL A 337 -7.32 12.39 -12.23
N PRO A 338 -7.72 11.94 -13.44
CA PRO A 338 -7.20 12.50 -14.69
C PRO A 338 -7.45 14.02 -14.82
N LYS A 339 -8.62 14.50 -14.39
CA LYS A 339 -8.95 15.94 -14.37
C LYS A 339 -8.15 16.69 -13.29
N MET A 340 -7.89 16.06 -12.14
CA MET A 340 -7.04 16.63 -11.08
C MET A 340 -5.62 16.86 -11.58
N ILE A 341 -5.05 15.90 -12.31
CA ILE A 341 -3.71 16.03 -12.91
C ILE A 341 -3.66 17.26 -13.84
N ASP A 342 -4.63 17.39 -14.75
CA ASP A 342 -4.69 18.54 -15.63
C ASP A 342 -4.90 19.86 -14.85
N PHE A 343 -5.81 19.88 -13.89
CA PHE A 343 -6.15 21.07 -13.13
C PHE A 343 -4.99 21.55 -12.25
N TYR A 344 -4.40 20.68 -11.44
CA TYR A 344 -3.36 21.07 -10.47
C TYR A 344 -1.96 21.13 -11.06
N LEU A 345 -1.62 20.21 -11.96
CA LEU A 345 -0.25 20.08 -12.50
C LEU A 345 -0.11 20.70 -13.88
N LYS A 346 -1.21 20.98 -14.59
CA LYS A 346 -1.22 21.44 -15.99
C LYS A 346 -0.51 20.44 -16.90
N GLU A 347 -0.68 19.17 -16.64
CA GLU A 347 -0.06 18.06 -17.35
C GLU A 347 -1.13 17.10 -17.87
N LYS A 348 -0.79 16.34 -18.93
CA LYS A 348 -1.65 15.23 -19.39
C LYS A 348 -1.41 14.00 -18.52
N PRO A 349 -2.46 13.24 -18.15
CA PRO A 349 -2.30 11.99 -17.41
C PRO A 349 -1.40 10.99 -18.16
N ILE A 350 -0.40 10.45 -17.46
CA ILE A 350 0.51 9.44 -18.01
C ILE A 350 -0.14 8.06 -17.91
N LEU A 351 -0.75 7.73 -16.77
CA LEU A 351 -1.50 6.49 -16.57
C LEU A 351 -2.99 6.77 -16.70
N LYS A 352 -3.68 5.87 -17.38
CA LYS A 352 -5.14 5.89 -17.53
C LYS A 352 -5.81 5.19 -16.35
N ASN A 353 -7.01 5.63 -16.01
CA ASN A 353 -7.88 4.85 -15.15
C ASN A 353 -8.49 3.70 -15.95
N ILE A 354 -8.79 2.59 -15.28
CA ILE A 354 -9.69 1.61 -15.87
C ILE A 354 -11.12 2.17 -15.83
N CYS A 355 -11.91 1.88 -16.87
CA CYS A 355 -13.29 2.31 -16.90
C CYS A 355 -14.15 1.38 -16.01
N LEU A 356 -14.38 1.80 -14.76
CA LEU A 356 -15.19 1.03 -13.80
C LEU A 356 -16.69 1.01 -14.15
N LEU A 357 -17.15 1.91 -15.03
CA LEU A 357 -18.57 2.01 -15.41
C LEU A 357 -19.07 0.82 -16.24
N TYR A 358 -18.19 0.02 -16.78
CA TYR A 358 -18.52 -1.13 -17.63
C TYR A 358 -18.08 -2.48 -17.04
N THR A 359 -17.48 -2.48 -15.85
CA THR A 359 -17.14 -3.74 -15.16
C THR A 359 -18.31 -4.16 -14.29
N SER A 360 -18.75 -5.41 -14.41
CA SER A 360 -19.67 -5.99 -13.44
C SER A 360 -19.10 -5.87 -12.04
N PRO A 361 -19.92 -5.57 -11.02
CA PRO A 361 -19.44 -5.47 -9.66
C PRO A 361 -18.70 -6.76 -9.29
N SER A 362 -17.52 -6.62 -8.70
CA SER A 362 -16.78 -7.76 -8.15
C SER A 362 -17.65 -8.48 -7.12
N PRO A 363 -17.57 -9.82 -6.99
CA PRO A 363 -18.25 -10.55 -5.93
C PRO A 363 -17.98 -10.00 -4.51
N ARG A 364 -16.89 -9.25 -4.33
CA ARG A 364 -16.59 -8.52 -3.08
C ARG A 364 -17.40 -7.25 -2.90
N ASP A 365 -17.89 -6.63 -3.98
CA ASP A 365 -18.68 -5.40 -3.92
C ASP A 365 -20.18 -5.70 -3.65
N SER A 366 -20.63 -6.93 -3.86
CA SER A 366 -21.99 -7.39 -3.59
C SER A 366 -22.26 -7.73 -2.12
N SER A 367 -21.25 -7.72 -1.26
CA SER A 367 -21.35 -8.03 0.17
C SER A 367 -21.40 -6.80 1.10
N LYS A 368 -21.65 -5.62 0.56
CA LYS A 368 -21.83 -4.39 1.36
C LYS A 368 -23.24 -3.87 1.26
#